data_b25d3b955d383b5e171c637d2632368d
#
_entry.id   b25d3b955d383b5e171c637d2632368d
#
_cell.length_a   1.000
_cell.length_b   1.000
_cell.length_c   1.000
_cell.angle_alpha   90.00
_cell.angle_beta   90.00
_cell.angle_gamma   90.00
#
_symmetry.space_group_name_H-M   'P 1'
#
loop_
_entity.id
_entity.type
_entity.pdbx_description
1 polymer ?
#
loop_
_entity_poly.entity_id
_entity_poly.type
_entity_poly.pdbx_seq_one_letter_code
_entity_poly.pdbx_strand_id
1 'polypeptide(L)'
;MRRIAVGPGSFDPVTLGHLDVIDRAAGLFDELHVLVVHNPGKTALLPISQRVSLLQQAIVEAGLPRNIIVSSWSMGLLVDYCMDVGASVLVKGIRSQVDVAYETPMAIVNRNLAAVETIFLLPNPANAHVSSSLVRQVAALGGDVSPYVPAVVNRFLERAKA
;
A
#
# COMPACT_ATOMS: atom_id res chain seq x y z
N MET A 1 -25.80 -1.32 -3.99
CA MET A 1 -24.95 -1.41 -2.77
C MET A 1 -23.55 -0.93 -3.14
N ARG A 2 -22.99 0.04 -2.41
CA ARG A 2 -21.65 0.58 -2.70
C ARG A 2 -20.59 -0.45 -2.34
N ARG A 3 -19.68 -0.75 -3.27
CA ARG A 3 -18.59 -1.71 -3.07
C ARG A 3 -17.38 -0.96 -2.55
N ILE A 4 -17.09 -1.09 -1.26
CA ILE A 4 -15.98 -0.44 -0.59
C ILE A 4 -14.89 -1.48 -0.29
N ALA A 5 -13.65 -1.16 -0.61
CA ALA A 5 -12.50 -1.99 -0.29
C ALA A 5 -11.42 -1.20 0.47
N VAL A 6 -10.58 -1.92 1.22
CA VAL A 6 -9.43 -1.36 1.92
C VAL A 6 -8.16 -2.03 1.39
N GLY A 7 -7.21 -1.22 0.95
CA GLY A 7 -5.85 -1.63 0.55
C GLY A 7 -4.84 -1.23 1.62
N PRO A 8 -4.56 -2.09 2.61
CA PRO A 8 -3.62 -1.77 3.68
C PRO A 8 -2.18 -2.01 3.25
N GLY A 9 -1.27 -1.17 3.75
CA GLY A 9 0.16 -1.33 3.54
C GLY A 9 0.99 -0.40 4.41
N SER A 10 2.28 -0.67 4.50
CA SER A 10 3.22 0.24 5.18
C SER A 10 3.56 1.46 4.34
N PHE A 11 3.65 1.32 3.02
CA PHE A 11 4.01 2.38 2.06
C PHE A 11 5.23 3.20 2.53
N ASP A 12 6.34 2.52 2.78
CA ASP A 12 7.53 3.07 3.43
C ASP A 12 8.82 2.90 2.60
N PRO A 13 8.95 3.65 1.49
CA PRO A 13 7.98 4.54 0.85
C PRO A 13 7.01 3.81 -0.11
N VAL A 14 6.03 4.54 -0.63
CA VAL A 14 5.21 4.09 -1.77
C VAL A 14 6.10 3.89 -3.00
N THR A 15 5.81 2.83 -3.78
CA THR A 15 6.53 2.44 -5.00
C THR A 15 5.61 2.45 -6.22
N LEU A 16 6.19 2.34 -7.42
CA LEU A 16 5.40 2.18 -8.65
C LEU A 16 4.57 0.90 -8.64
N GLY A 17 5.06 -0.17 -7.99
CA GLY A 17 4.28 -1.40 -7.80
C GLY A 17 3.05 -1.19 -6.93
N HIS A 18 3.14 -0.36 -5.89
CA HIS A 18 1.97 0.01 -5.08
C HIS A 18 0.96 0.80 -5.90
N LEU A 19 1.39 1.80 -6.68
CA LEU A 19 0.49 2.60 -7.50
C LEU A 19 -0.24 1.77 -8.55
N ASP A 20 0.42 0.80 -9.17
CA ASP A 20 -0.19 -0.14 -10.12
C ASP A 20 -1.36 -0.92 -9.48
N VAL A 21 -1.12 -1.48 -8.30
CA VAL A 21 -2.16 -2.22 -7.57
C VAL A 21 -3.30 -1.30 -7.13
N ILE A 22 -2.99 -0.10 -6.65
CA ILE A 22 -3.98 0.90 -6.21
C ILE A 22 -4.86 1.32 -7.38
N ASP A 23 -4.28 1.66 -8.52
CA ASP A 23 -5.02 2.09 -9.71
C ASP A 23 -6.01 1.01 -10.17
N ARG A 24 -5.52 -0.22 -10.28
CA ARG A 24 -6.35 -1.35 -10.73
C ARG A 24 -7.42 -1.72 -9.72
N ALA A 25 -7.11 -1.66 -8.42
CA ALA A 25 -8.11 -1.86 -7.37
C ALA A 25 -9.19 -0.78 -7.41
N ALA A 26 -8.82 0.49 -7.63
CA ALA A 26 -9.78 1.59 -7.74
C ALA A 26 -10.77 1.39 -8.91
N GLY A 27 -10.36 0.70 -9.99
CA GLY A 27 -11.25 0.33 -11.10
C GLY A 27 -12.25 -0.79 -10.78
N LEU A 28 -12.04 -1.55 -9.70
CA LEU A 28 -12.90 -2.67 -9.31
C LEU A 28 -13.98 -2.30 -8.29
N PHE A 29 -13.78 -1.19 -7.54
CA PHE A 29 -14.62 -0.79 -6.42
C PHE A 29 -15.17 0.62 -6.62
N ASP A 30 -16.30 0.90 -5.99
CA ASP A 30 -16.90 2.24 -6.01
C ASP A 30 -16.13 3.21 -5.09
N GLU A 31 -15.40 2.66 -4.09
CA GLU A 31 -14.50 3.39 -3.21
C GLU A 31 -13.36 2.48 -2.74
N LEU A 32 -12.14 3.01 -2.77
CA LEU A 32 -10.94 2.33 -2.29
C LEU A 32 -10.28 3.16 -1.19
N HIS A 33 -10.21 2.62 0.02
CA HIS A 33 -9.42 3.17 1.11
C HIS A 33 -8.00 2.61 1.06
N VAL A 34 -7.02 3.43 0.74
CA VAL A 34 -5.60 3.07 0.84
C VAL A 34 -5.13 3.44 2.25
N LEU A 35 -4.89 2.41 3.06
CA LEU A 35 -4.69 2.55 4.49
C LEU A 35 -3.21 2.35 4.87
N VAL A 36 -2.58 3.43 5.32
CA VAL A 36 -1.21 3.36 5.85
C VAL A 36 -1.26 2.82 7.27
N VAL A 37 -0.67 1.64 7.46
CA VAL A 37 -0.66 0.94 8.75
C VAL A 37 0.75 0.84 9.31
N HIS A 38 0.85 0.81 10.65
CA HIS A 38 2.09 0.49 11.33
C HIS A 38 2.26 -1.04 11.39
N ASN A 39 3.43 -1.52 11.00
CA ASN A 39 3.80 -2.93 11.20
C ASN A 39 4.73 -3.02 12.42
N PRO A 40 4.28 -3.58 13.55
CA PRO A 40 5.11 -3.67 14.77
C PRO A 40 6.39 -4.49 14.58
N GLY A 41 6.41 -5.41 13.61
CA GLY A 41 7.55 -6.26 13.30
C GLY A 41 8.62 -5.60 12.43
N LYS A 42 8.45 -4.33 12.04
CA LYS A 42 9.38 -3.61 11.16
C LYS A 42 9.69 -2.22 11.68
N THR A 43 10.98 -1.85 11.61
CA THR A 43 11.39 -0.45 11.82
C THR A 43 11.04 0.35 10.58
N ALA A 44 10.19 1.35 10.74
CA ALA A 44 9.81 2.24 9.66
C ALA A 44 10.94 3.25 9.36
N LEU A 45 11.16 3.54 8.08
CA LEU A 45 12.06 4.62 7.65
C LEU A 45 11.40 5.99 7.87
N LEU A 46 10.11 6.09 7.53
CA LEU A 46 9.37 7.35 7.53
C LEU A 46 8.25 7.34 8.58
N PRO A 47 8.00 8.46 9.26
CA PRO A 47 6.80 8.64 10.09
C PRO A 47 5.53 8.40 9.28
N ILE A 48 4.46 7.94 9.95
CA ILE A 48 3.16 7.65 9.28
C ILE A 48 2.63 8.87 8.53
N SER A 49 2.68 10.06 9.13
CA SER A 49 2.21 11.29 8.48
C SER A 49 2.93 11.59 7.16
N GLN A 50 4.23 11.31 7.11
CA GLN A 50 5.03 11.50 5.90
C GLN A 50 4.72 10.46 4.83
N ARG A 51 4.51 9.20 5.23
CA ARG A 51 4.08 8.14 4.31
C ARG A 51 2.72 8.43 3.69
N VAL A 52 1.76 8.91 4.50
CA VAL A 52 0.44 9.37 4.02
C VAL A 52 0.60 10.52 3.03
N SER A 53 1.38 11.55 3.36
CA SER A 53 1.58 12.71 2.50
C SER A 53 2.21 12.34 1.15
N LEU A 54 3.26 11.51 1.15
CA LEU A 54 3.92 11.05 -0.07
C LEU A 54 2.97 10.20 -0.94
N LEU A 55 2.18 9.33 -0.32
CA LEU A 55 1.21 8.49 -1.00
C LEU A 55 0.11 9.34 -1.66
N GLN A 56 -0.45 10.33 -0.95
CA GLN A 56 -1.43 11.26 -1.50
C GLN A 56 -0.89 12.03 -2.70
N GLN A 57 0.32 12.59 -2.58
CA GLN A 57 0.97 13.30 -3.67
C GLN A 57 1.25 12.40 -4.87
N ALA A 58 1.71 11.17 -4.62
CA ALA A 58 1.99 10.20 -5.68
C ALA A 58 0.71 9.82 -6.46
N ILE A 59 -0.41 9.63 -5.77
CA ILE A 59 -1.72 9.34 -6.39
C ILE A 59 -2.15 10.51 -7.29
N VAL A 60 -2.01 11.74 -6.81
CA VAL A 60 -2.37 12.95 -7.57
C VAL A 60 -1.45 13.12 -8.79
N GLU A 61 -0.13 13.02 -8.61
CA GLU A 61 0.85 13.15 -9.71
C GLU A 61 0.65 12.08 -10.80
N ALA A 62 0.28 10.87 -10.40
CA ALA A 62 0.00 9.77 -11.33
C ALA A 62 -1.38 9.87 -12.00
N GLY A 63 -2.22 10.81 -11.60
CA GLY A 63 -3.57 10.99 -12.16
C GLY A 63 -4.51 9.82 -11.87
N LEU A 64 -4.36 9.15 -10.74
CA LEU A 64 -5.18 8.00 -10.36
C LEU A 64 -6.65 8.40 -10.10
N PRO A 65 -7.59 7.43 -10.13
CA PRO A 65 -9.02 7.70 -9.93
C PRO A 65 -9.36 8.45 -8.65
N ARG A 66 -10.41 9.26 -8.70
CA ARG A 66 -10.85 10.11 -7.56
C ARG A 66 -11.57 9.36 -6.44
N ASN A 67 -11.91 8.11 -6.64
CA ASN A 67 -12.56 7.25 -5.65
C ASN A 67 -11.57 6.63 -4.65
N ILE A 68 -10.32 7.10 -4.61
CA ILE A 68 -9.28 6.68 -3.68
C ILE A 68 -9.25 7.62 -2.49
N ILE A 69 -9.35 7.05 -1.28
CA ILE A 69 -9.23 7.76 0.00
C ILE A 69 -7.97 7.24 0.69
N VAL A 70 -7.04 8.15 1.01
CA VAL A 70 -5.83 7.79 1.76
C VAL A 70 -6.00 8.20 3.22
N SER A 71 -5.76 7.25 4.11
CA SER A 71 -5.79 7.47 5.56
C SER A 71 -4.75 6.62 6.29
N SER A 72 -4.65 6.78 7.59
CA SER A 72 -3.78 5.96 8.43
C SER A 72 -4.58 5.30 9.54
N TRP A 73 -4.10 4.15 10.01
CA TRP A 73 -4.69 3.42 11.12
C TRP A 73 -3.60 2.92 12.06
N SER A 74 -3.73 3.25 13.32
CA SER A 74 -2.75 2.89 14.35
C SER A 74 -3.40 2.27 15.59
N MET A 75 -4.73 2.12 15.62
CA MET A 75 -5.48 1.62 16.77
C MET A 75 -6.33 0.41 16.39
N GLY A 76 -6.17 -0.69 17.12
CA GLY A 76 -6.99 -1.87 16.94
C GLY A 76 -6.64 -2.74 15.73
N LEU A 77 -7.56 -3.61 15.39
CA LEU A 77 -7.40 -4.54 14.27
C LEU A 77 -7.72 -3.87 12.93
N LEU A 78 -7.16 -4.38 11.86
CA LEU A 78 -7.47 -3.91 10.51
C LEU A 78 -8.97 -4.07 10.16
N VAL A 79 -9.59 -5.14 10.64
CA VAL A 79 -11.01 -5.39 10.42
C VAL A 79 -11.91 -4.38 11.14
N ASP A 80 -11.46 -3.78 12.24
CA ASP A 80 -12.22 -2.72 12.92
C ASP A 80 -12.36 -1.51 11.99
N TYR A 81 -11.26 -1.09 11.32
CA TYR A 81 -11.33 -0.06 10.30
C TYR A 81 -12.27 -0.43 9.14
N CYS A 82 -12.21 -1.69 8.68
CA CYS A 82 -13.11 -2.15 7.61
C CYS A 82 -14.57 -2.02 8.01
N MET A 83 -14.93 -2.39 9.25
CA MET A 83 -16.29 -2.23 9.76
C MET A 83 -16.71 -0.76 9.85
N ASP A 84 -15.82 0.10 10.33
CA ASP A 84 -16.09 1.55 10.47
C ASP A 84 -16.42 2.23 9.13
N VAL A 85 -15.75 1.81 8.05
CA VAL A 85 -15.99 2.38 6.71
C VAL A 85 -16.98 1.57 5.86
N GLY A 86 -17.49 0.46 6.39
CA GLY A 86 -18.41 -0.42 5.68
C GLY A 86 -17.77 -1.24 4.55
N ALA A 87 -16.46 -1.49 4.64
CA ALA A 87 -15.74 -2.31 3.68
C ALA A 87 -15.86 -3.80 4.02
N SER A 88 -16.16 -4.62 3.02
CA SER A 88 -16.20 -6.08 3.14
C SER A 88 -15.03 -6.79 2.46
N VAL A 89 -14.10 -6.02 1.86
CA VAL A 89 -12.99 -6.56 1.07
C VAL A 89 -11.69 -5.86 1.42
N LEU A 90 -10.65 -6.67 1.65
CA LEU A 90 -9.26 -6.23 1.65
C LEU A 90 -8.62 -6.52 0.29
N VAL A 91 -7.83 -5.58 -0.22
CA VAL A 91 -7.05 -5.77 -1.44
C VAL A 91 -5.57 -5.80 -1.11
N LYS A 92 -4.88 -6.83 -1.56
CA LYS A 92 -3.44 -7.02 -1.37
C LYS A 92 -2.76 -7.30 -2.70
N GLY A 93 -1.66 -6.60 -2.97
CA GLY A 93 -0.75 -6.97 -4.05
C GLY A 93 0.13 -8.15 -3.64
N ILE A 94 0.25 -9.15 -4.50
CA ILE A 94 1.15 -10.30 -4.29
C ILE A 94 2.08 -10.46 -5.48
N ARG A 95 3.37 -10.63 -5.23
CA ARG A 95 4.43 -10.71 -6.26
C ARG A 95 5.03 -12.10 -6.37
N SER A 96 4.89 -12.91 -5.31
CA SER A 96 5.55 -14.20 -5.21
C SER A 96 4.74 -15.18 -4.35
N GLN A 97 5.12 -16.46 -4.40
CA GLN A 97 4.56 -17.47 -3.51
C GLN A 97 4.81 -17.16 -2.03
N VAL A 98 5.92 -16.48 -1.71
CA VAL A 98 6.24 -16.07 -0.35
C VAL A 98 5.22 -15.04 0.15
N ASP A 99 4.84 -14.08 -0.70
CA ASP A 99 3.78 -13.11 -0.36
C ASP A 99 2.44 -13.83 -0.09
N VAL A 100 2.08 -14.80 -0.92
CA VAL A 100 0.86 -15.61 -0.74
C VAL A 100 0.89 -16.37 0.59
N ALA A 101 2.00 -17.05 0.88
CA ALA A 101 2.16 -17.81 2.12
C ALA A 101 2.09 -16.91 3.36
N TYR A 102 2.60 -15.69 3.26
CA TYR A 102 2.56 -14.70 4.34
C TYR A 102 1.17 -14.12 4.56
N GLU A 103 0.45 -13.76 3.49
CA GLU A 103 -0.84 -13.08 3.57
C GLU A 103 -2.04 -14.02 3.82
N THR A 104 -1.95 -15.28 3.40
CA THR A 104 -3.06 -16.25 3.49
C THR A 104 -3.54 -16.50 4.92
N PRO A 105 -2.69 -16.74 5.94
CA PRO A 105 -3.17 -16.92 7.31
C PRO A 105 -3.93 -15.72 7.85
N MET A 106 -3.47 -14.50 7.56
CA MET A 106 -4.12 -13.28 7.99
C MET A 106 -5.46 -13.06 7.26
N ALA A 107 -5.55 -13.42 5.98
CA ALA A 107 -6.80 -13.38 5.22
C ALA A 107 -7.88 -14.28 5.86
N ILE A 108 -7.50 -15.49 6.27
CA ILE A 108 -8.40 -16.42 6.96
C ILE A 108 -8.85 -15.83 8.31
N VAL A 109 -7.93 -15.27 9.09
CA VAL A 109 -8.25 -14.66 10.38
C VAL A 109 -9.19 -13.47 10.21
N ASN A 110 -8.94 -12.57 9.27
CA ASN A 110 -9.79 -11.40 9.01
C ASN A 110 -11.22 -11.82 8.62
N ARG A 111 -11.37 -12.87 7.79
CA ARG A 111 -12.67 -13.41 7.45
C ARG A 111 -13.40 -13.99 8.68
N ASN A 112 -12.70 -14.70 9.53
CA ASN A 112 -13.28 -15.29 10.73
C ASN A 112 -13.69 -14.23 11.77
N LEU A 113 -12.95 -13.14 11.89
CA LEU A 113 -13.21 -12.07 12.85
C LEU A 113 -14.39 -11.18 12.45
N ALA A 114 -14.52 -10.83 11.17
CA ALA A 114 -15.45 -9.79 10.73
C ALA A 114 -16.07 -10.05 9.34
N ALA A 115 -16.03 -11.26 8.81
CA ALA A 115 -16.50 -11.60 7.47
C ALA A 115 -15.89 -10.71 6.36
N VAL A 116 -14.69 -10.20 6.55
CA VAL A 116 -13.95 -9.41 5.55
C VAL A 116 -13.13 -10.35 4.69
N GLU A 117 -13.43 -10.38 3.39
CA GLU A 117 -12.70 -11.18 2.42
C GLU A 117 -11.42 -10.49 1.93
N THR A 118 -10.45 -11.27 1.43
CA THR A 118 -9.21 -10.72 0.87
C THR A 118 -9.09 -11.10 -0.60
N ILE A 119 -8.87 -10.11 -1.44
CA ILE A 119 -8.56 -10.27 -2.87
C ILE A 119 -7.08 -10.00 -3.09
N PHE A 120 -6.43 -10.91 -3.82
CA PHE A 120 -5.05 -10.76 -4.23
C PHE A 120 -4.98 -10.25 -5.67
N LEU A 121 -4.25 -9.16 -5.90
CA LEU A 121 -3.96 -8.63 -7.22
C LEU A 121 -2.50 -8.90 -7.57
N LEU A 122 -2.29 -9.44 -8.76
CA LEU A 122 -0.94 -9.61 -9.32
C LEU A 122 -0.43 -8.26 -9.84
N PRO A 123 0.80 -7.86 -9.54
CA PRO A 123 1.38 -6.63 -10.06
C PRO A 123 1.64 -6.74 -11.56
N ASN A 124 1.79 -5.60 -12.21
CA ASN A 124 2.35 -5.57 -13.55
C ASN A 124 3.75 -6.23 -13.52
N PRO A 125 4.08 -7.13 -14.47
CA PRO A 125 5.39 -7.78 -14.53
C PRO A 125 6.57 -6.82 -14.46
N ALA A 126 6.45 -5.62 -15.01
CA ALA A 126 7.48 -4.59 -14.96
C ALA A 126 7.80 -4.14 -13.51
N ASN A 127 6.85 -4.24 -12.59
CA ASN A 127 6.97 -3.82 -11.20
C ASN A 127 7.09 -5.00 -10.21
N ALA A 128 7.07 -6.24 -10.68
CA ALA A 128 7.01 -7.42 -9.82
C ALA A 128 8.22 -7.58 -8.89
N HIS A 129 9.38 -7.06 -9.28
CA HIS A 129 10.62 -7.08 -8.49
C HIS A 129 10.74 -5.90 -7.51
N VAL A 130 9.85 -4.89 -7.61
CA VAL A 130 9.95 -3.67 -6.81
C VAL A 130 9.33 -3.89 -5.42
N SER A 131 10.10 -3.56 -4.37
CA SER A 131 9.62 -3.52 -2.99
C SER A 131 10.15 -2.28 -2.27
N SER A 132 9.43 -1.82 -1.25
CA SER A 132 9.94 -0.72 -0.41
C SER A 132 11.26 -1.07 0.28
N SER A 133 11.44 -2.31 0.69
CA SER A 133 12.69 -2.78 1.31
C SER A 133 13.88 -2.67 0.35
N LEU A 134 13.69 -3.08 -0.91
CA LEU A 134 14.72 -2.93 -1.95
C LEU A 134 15.03 -1.46 -2.22
N VAL A 135 14.00 -0.61 -2.34
CA VAL A 135 14.17 0.83 -2.54
C VAL A 135 14.96 1.45 -1.39
N ARG A 136 14.62 1.13 -0.14
CA ARG A 136 15.38 1.64 1.02
C ARG A 136 16.83 1.19 1.00
N GLN A 137 17.09 -0.06 0.68
CA GLN A 137 18.45 -0.60 0.61
C GLN A 137 19.29 0.10 -0.46
N VAL A 138 18.76 0.24 -1.67
CA VAL A 138 19.44 0.90 -2.78
C VAL A 138 19.68 2.37 -2.48
N ALA A 139 18.67 3.08 -1.96
CA ALA A 139 18.78 4.50 -1.60
C ALA A 139 19.81 4.74 -0.49
N ALA A 140 19.87 3.88 0.53
CA ALA A 140 20.83 3.98 1.63
C ALA A 140 22.28 3.84 1.16
N LEU A 141 22.52 3.09 0.08
CA LEU A 141 23.83 2.90 -0.55
C LEU A 141 24.13 3.94 -1.64
N GLY A 142 23.27 4.96 -1.80
CA GLY A 142 23.47 6.04 -2.78
C GLY A 142 23.03 5.69 -4.21
N GLY A 143 22.41 4.53 -4.42
CA GLY A 143 21.94 4.12 -5.74
C GLY A 143 20.72 4.91 -6.22
N ASP A 144 20.50 4.91 -7.54
CA ASP A 144 19.35 5.54 -8.19
C ASP A 144 18.09 4.66 -8.02
N VAL A 145 17.06 5.22 -7.41
CA VAL A 145 15.76 4.56 -7.21
C VAL A 145 14.65 5.15 -8.07
N SER A 146 14.95 6.13 -8.90
CA SER A 146 13.98 6.81 -9.77
C SER A 146 13.18 5.88 -10.66
N PRO A 147 13.69 4.72 -11.15
CA PRO A 147 12.91 3.78 -11.94
C PRO A 147 11.83 3.02 -11.15
N TYR A 148 11.87 3.06 -9.82
CA TYR A 148 11.06 2.19 -8.94
C TYR A 148 10.04 2.93 -8.09
N VAL A 149 10.18 4.26 -7.98
CA VAL A 149 9.35 5.08 -7.12
C VAL A 149 8.69 6.24 -7.88
N PRO A 150 7.54 6.76 -7.39
CA PRO A 150 6.97 7.99 -7.94
C PRO A 150 7.94 9.16 -7.85
N ALA A 151 7.82 10.12 -8.75
CA ALA A 151 8.71 11.28 -8.82
C ALA A 151 8.77 12.08 -7.49
N VAL A 152 7.64 12.22 -6.79
CA VAL A 152 7.60 12.87 -5.48
C VAL A 152 8.46 12.15 -4.43
N VAL A 153 8.45 10.82 -4.45
CA VAL A 153 9.26 10.00 -3.54
C VAL A 153 10.75 10.13 -3.89
N ASN A 154 11.08 10.10 -5.18
CA ASN A 154 12.47 10.29 -5.61
C ASN A 154 13.01 11.64 -5.14
N ARG A 155 12.27 12.74 -5.42
CA ARG A 155 12.65 14.08 -4.96
C ARG A 155 12.82 14.16 -3.44
N PHE A 156 11.95 13.48 -2.69
CA PHE A 156 12.04 13.42 -1.23
C PHE A 156 13.32 12.71 -0.77
N LEU A 157 13.62 11.53 -1.33
CA LEU A 157 14.81 10.74 -0.95
C LEU A 157 16.12 11.45 -1.34
N GLU A 158 16.15 12.17 -2.46
CA GLU A 158 17.31 12.97 -2.86
C GLU A 158 17.60 14.12 -1.88
N ARG A 159 16.56 14.83 -1.43
CA ARG A 159 16.70 15.89 -0.42
C ARG A 159 17.18 15.39 0.94
N ALA A 160 16.82 14.16 1.31
CA ALA A 160 17.25 13.56 2.56
C ALA A 160 18.73 13.13 2.54
N LYS A 161 19.37 13.06 1.35
CA LYS A 161 20.80 12.78 1.18
C LYS A 161 21.68 14.04 1.26
N ALA A 162 21.09 15.21 1.03
CA ALA A 162 21.78 16.51 1.04
C ALA A 162 21.86 17.09 2.46
#